data_aafd2f26b2996df26c8afeec63669c0c
#
_entry.id   aafd2f26b2996df26c8afeec63669c0c
#
_cell.length_a   1.000
_cell.length_b   1.000
_cell.length_c   1.000
_cell.angle_alpha   90.00
_cell.angle_beta   90.00
_cell.angle_gamma   90.00
#
_symmetry.space_group_name_H-M   'P 1'
#
loop_
_entity.id
_entity.type
_entity.pdbx_description
1 polymer ?
#
loop_
_entity_poly.entity_id
_entity_poly.type
_entity_poly.pdbx_seq_one_letter_code
_entity_poly.pdbx_strand_id
1 'polypeptide(L)'
;ENFGAMGEKQWNYIKKEIDNSDYYMLIIGGRYGSVNEYGISYTEMEFDYAYNQGIRIIPFLIKDMDTIPIGKCEPTEEGREKLTKFRRKVEEKAGLVDYWTNKDDLQLKIANSLANVLREYPTETGWIRIDKDTNVAGFLNNELENSHTSVKETDTEYLFPALKDEILEKPQVNYDVND
;
A
#
# COMPACT_ATOMS: atom_id res chain seq x y z
N GLU A 1 -5.03 -21.14 23.62
CA GLU A 1 -5.87 -20.66 22.53
C GLU A 1 -5.04 -20.63 21.26
N ASN A 2 -5.45 -21.39 20.25
CA ASN A 2 -4.70 -21.67 19.03
C ASN A 2 -4.59 -20.43 18.12
N PHE A 3 -3.62 -19.58 18.36
CA PHE A 3 -3.27 -18.48 17.45
C PHE A 3 -2.44 -18.93 16.21
N GLY A 4 -1.84 -20.11 16.21
CA GLY A 4 -0.93 -20.57 15.16
C GLY A 4 -1.57 -20.73 13.78
N ALA A 5 -2.69 -21.44 13.66
CA ALA A 5 -3.32 -21.69 12.36
C ALA A 5 -4.14 -20.50 11.82
N MET A 6 -4.66 -19.64 12.72
CA MET A 6 -5.33 -18.39 12.36
C MET A 6 -4.28 -17.35 11.94
N GLY A 7 -3.08 -17.36 12.53
CA GLY A 7 -1.98 -16.49 12.19
C GLY A 7 -1.45 -16.69 10.76
N GLU A 8 -1.34 -17.93 10.28
CA GLU A 8 -0.84 -18.19 8.93
C GLU A 8 -1.80 -17.72 7.83
N LYS A 9 -3.09 -17.99 7.98
CA LYS A 9 -4.11 -17.51 7.03
C LYS A 9 -4.18 -15.97 7.01
N GLN A 10 -4.12 -15.36 8.20
CA GLN A 10 -4.12 -13.90 8.32
C GLN A 10 -2.85 -13.30 7.72
N TRP A 11 -1.69 -13.90 7.96
CA TRP A 11 -0.44 -13.46 7.38
C TRP A 11 -0.43 -13.56 5.85
N ASN A 12 -0.95 -14.65 5.28
CA ASN A 12 -1.08 -14.78 3.83
C ASN A 12 -2.04 -13.76 3.21
N TYR A 13 -3.12 -13.41 3.93
CA TYR A 13 -4.00 -12.31 3.52
C TYR A 13 -3.28 -10.97 3.53
N ILE A 14 -2.56 -10.64 4.62
CA ILE A 14 -1.79 -9.39 4.74
C ILE A 14 -0.74 -9.27 3.62
N LYS A 15 -0.01 -10.34 3.34
CA LYS A 15 0.96 -10.33 2.22
C LYS A 15 0.30 -9.97 0.89
N LYS A 16 -0.86 -10.58 0.60
CA LYS A 16 -1.61 -10.28 -0.62
C LYS A 16 -2.06 -8.82 -0.69
N GLU A 17 -2.48 -8.23 0.44
CA GLU A 17 -2.84 -6.81 0.48
C GLU A 17 -1.62 -5.92 0.24
N ILE A 18 -0.47 -6.29 0.82
CA ILE A 18 0.79 -5.58 0.59
C ILE A 18 1.21 -5.69 -0.89
N ASP A 19 1.15 -6.89 -1.49
CA ASP A 19 1.49 -7.12 -2.90
C ASP A 19 0.63 -6.31 -3.87
N ASN A 20 -0.62 -6.01 -3.48
CA ASN A 20 -1.54 -5.20 -4.28
C ASN A 20 -1.50 -3.69 -3.92
N SER A 21 -0.56 -3.27 -3.08
CA SER A 21 -0.44 -1.89 -2.61
C SER A 21 0.71 -1.18 -3.31
N ASP A 22 0.48 0.05 -3.74
CA ASP A 22 1.51 0.91 -4.35
C ASP A 22 2.46 1.49 -3.30
N TYR A 23 1.96 1.72 -2.09
CA TYR A 23 2.70 2.32 -0.97
C TYR A 23 2.38 1.61 0.33
N TYR A 24 3.38 1.47 1.19
CA TYR A 24 3.22 0.95 2.54
C TYR A 24 3.45 2.07 3.57
N MET A 25 2.38 2.48 4.25
CA MET A 25 2.45 3.50 5.30
C MET A 25 2.69 2.84 6.65
N LEU A 26 3.81 3.15 7.29
CA LEU A 26 4.20 2.60 8.60
C LEU A 26 4.08 3.67 9.69
N ILE A 27 3.27 3.41 10.71
CA ILE A 27 3.15 4.29 11.88
C ILE A 27 3.65 3.55 13.12
N ILE A 28 4.70 4.08 13.75
CA ILE A 28 5.27 3.53 14.98
C ILE A 28 5.04 4.52 16.13
N GLY A 29 4.30 4.05 17.13
CA GLY A 29 4.08 4.74 18.42
C GLY A 29 4.89 4.12 19.55
N GLY A 30 4.27 4.01 20.74
CA GLY A 30 4.89 3.53 21.96
C GLY A 30 4.91 2.01 22.15
N ARG A 31 4.39 1.22 21.22
CA ARG A 31 4.30 -0.23 21.35
C ARG A 31 4.95 -0.95 20.19
N TYR A 32 5.58 -2.08 20.49
CA TYR A 32 6.12 -2.99 19.49
C TYR A 32 5.01 -3.74 18.75
N GLY A 33 3.90 -3.98 19.45
CA GLY A 33 2.72 -4.65 18.93
C GLY A 33 2.65 -6.13 19.25
N SER A 34 1.61 -6.79 18.73
CA SER A 34 1.41 -8.24 18.92
C SER A 34 2.48 -9.02 18.19
N VAL A 35 3.01 -10.06 18.84
CA VAL A 35 4.09 -10.88 18.30
C VAL A 35 3.59 -12.26 17.86
N ASN A 36 4.28 -12.85 16.89
CA ASN A 36 4.12 -14.23 16.49
C ASN A 36 4.83 -15.20 17.47
N GLU A 37 4.85 -16.49 17.17
CA GLU A 37 5.51 -17.54 17.96
C GLU A 37 7.03 -17.36 18.08
N TYR A 38 7.66 -16.61 17.17
CA TYR A 38 9.09 -16.27 17.18
C TYR A 38 9.39 -14.96 17.92
N GLY A 39 8.37 -14.31 18.49
CA GLY A 39 8.51 -13.06 19.22
C GLY A 39 8.75 -11.84 18.32
N ILE A 40 8.43 -11.92 17.03
CA ILE A 40 8.51 -10.82 16.05
C ILE A 40 7.12 -10.21 15.92
N SER A 41 7.01 -8.86 15.96
CA SER A 41 5.71 -8.21 15.80
C SER A 41 5.20 -8.33 14.36
N TYR A 42 3.88 -8.39 14.22
CA TYR A 42 3.26 -8.40 12.90
C TYR A 42 3.62 -7.15 12.10
N THR A 43 3.68 -5.99 12.73
CA THR A 43 4.09 -4.73 12.09
C THR A 43 5.52 -4.79 11.57
N GLU A 44 6.44 -5.42 12.31
CA GLU A 44 7.81 -5.62 11.83
C GLU A 44 7.86 -6.62 10.66
N MET A 45 7.06 -7.68 10.71
CA MET A 45 6.95 -8.63 9.60
C MET A 45 6.39 -7.99 8.33
N GLU A 46 5.37 -7.14 8.47
CA GLU A 46 4.79 -6.37 7.36
C GLU A 46 5.82 -5.42 6.74
N PHE A 47 6.55 -4.69 7.56
CA PHE A 47 7.64 -3.82 7.13
C PHE A 47 8.72 -4.58 6.37
N ASP A 48 9.20 -5.69 6.93
CA ASP A 48 10.23 -6.52 6.27
C ASP A 48 9.73 -7.08 4.94
N TYR A 49 8.47 -7.49 4.89
CA TYR A 49 7.86 -7.99 3.67
C TYR A 49 7.76 -6.89 2.60
N ALA A 50 7.16 -5.74 2.94
CA ALA A 50 7.03 -4.61 2.03
C ALA A 50 8.40 -4.11 1.51
N TYR A 51 9.39 -4.06 2.40
CA TYR A 51 10.76 -3.69 2.05
C TYR A 51 11.38 -4.67 1.03
N ASN A 52 11.23 -5.98 1.28
CA ASN A 52 11.76 -7.02 0.39
C ASN A 52 11.04 -7.09 -0.96
N GLN A 53 9.77 -6.70 -1.03
CA GLN A 53 9.02 -6.57 -2.29
C GLN A 53 9.35 -5.27 -3.05
N GLY A 54 10.15 -4.37 -2.48
CA GLY A 54 10.49 -3.10 -3.10
C GLY A 54 9.36 -2.07 -3.05
N ILE A 55 8.31 -2.31 -2.24
CA ILE A 55 7.20 -1.37 -2.10
C ILE A 55 7.69 -0.12 -1.39
N ARG A 56 7.26 1.05 -1.88
CA ARG A 56 7.63 2.34 -1.31
C ARG A 56 7.09 2.47 0.10
N ILE A 57 7.99 2.58 1.09
CA ILE A 57 7.63 2.73 2.50
C ILE A 57 7.59 4.21 2.88
N ILE A 58 6.53 4.62 3.59
CA ILE A 58 6.32 5.96 4.12
C ILE A 58 6.25 5.86 5.65
N PRO A 59 7.39 5.99 6.37
CA PRO A 59 7.44 5.74 7.80
C PRO A 59 7.21 6.99 8.62
N PHE A 60 6.36 6.87 9.64
CA PHE A 60 6.05 7.88 10.65
C PHE A 60 6.37 7.35 12.04
N LEU A 61 7.40 7.86 12.68
CA LEU A 61 7.82 7.46 14.01
C LEU A 61 7.48 8.54 15.04
N ILE A 62 6.99 8.14 16.23
CA ILE A 62 6.86 9.12 17.32
C ILE A 62 8.22 9.73 17.62
N LYS A 63 8.28 11.06 17.75
CA LYS A 63 9.53 11.78 17.96
C LYS A 63 10.11 11.52 19.34
N ASP A 64 9.26 11.62 20.36
CA ASP A 64 9.66 11.53 21.76
C ASP A 64 8.78 10.48 22.48
N MET A 65 9.41 9.39 22.88
CA MET A 65 8.75 8.29 23.58
C MET A 65 8.26 8.69 24.98
N ASP A 66 8.90 9.68 25.61
CA ASP A 66 8.55 10.12 26.97
C ASP A 66 7.25 10.94 26.98
N THR A 67 6.79 11.42 25.84
CA THR A 67 5.51 12.13 25.71
C THR A 67 4.30 11.20 25.64
N ILE A 68 4.52 9.89 25.48
CA ILE A 68 3.43 8.92 25.34
C ILE A 68 2.90 8.56 26.72
N PRO A 69 1.56 8.57 26.93
CA PRO A 69 0.98 8.07 28.16
C PRO A 69 1.44 6.64 28.47
N ILE A 70 1.82 6.37 29.71
CA ILE A 70 2.40 5.08 30.16
C ILE A 70 1.54 3.87 29.76
N GLY A 71 0.23 4.01 29.73
CA GLY A 71 -0.70 2.97 29.30
C GLY A 71 -0.68 2.68 27.78
N LYS A 72 0.02 3.51 27.01
CA LYS A 72 0.24 3.34 25.56
C LYS A 72 1.68 2.98 25.19
N CYS A 73 2.53 2.86 26.20
CA CYS A 73 3.92 2.39 26.05
C CYS A 73 4.00 0.87 26.13
N GLU A 74 5.12 0.33 25.67
CA GLU A 74 5.44 -1.08 25.84
C GLU A 74 5.65 -1.41 27.33
N PRO A 75 4.90 -2.37 27.90
CA PRO A 75 4.93 -2.59 29.35
C PRO A 75 6.21 -3.31 29.81
N THR A 76 6.80 -4.14 28.97
CA THR A 76 7.95 -4.99 29.32
C THR A 76 9.26 -4.39 28.84
N GLU A 77 10.35 -4.67 29.54
CA GLU A 77 11.70 -4.27 29.12
C GLU A 77 12.07 -4.90 27.78
N GLU A 78 11.80 -6.20 27.64
CA GLU A 78 12.03 -6.92 26.39
C GLU A 78 11.28 -6.27 25.19
N GLY A 79 10.01 -5.89 25.39
CA GLY A 79 9.22 -5.22 24.36
C GLY A 79 9.77 -3.84 24.02
N ARG A 80 10.27 -3.07 25.00
CA ARG A 80 10.93 -1.78 24.76
C ARG A 80 12.22 -1.92 23.96
N GLU A 81 13.03 -2.93 24.27
CA GLU A 81 14.23 -3.24 23.51
C GLU A 81 13.91 -3.61 22.05
N LYS A 82 12.89 -4.48 21.85
CA LYS A 82 12.43 -4.87 20.50
C LYS A 82 11.93 -3.65 19.72
N LEU A 83 11.11 -2.80 20.34
CA LEU A 83 10.63 -1.57 19.73
C LEU A 83 11.79 -0.65 19.32
N THR A 84 12.78 -0.48 20.18
CA THR A 84 13.97 0.35 19.89
C THR A 84 14.76 -0.21 18.70
N LYS A 85 14.97 -1.54 18.67
CA LYS A 85 15.65 -2.21 17.55
C LYS A 85 14.87 -2.08 16.25
N PHE A 86 13.54 -2.21 16.30
CA PHE A 86 12.68 -2.06 15.13
C PHE A 86 12.69 -0.63 14.60
N ARG A 87 12.57 0.38 15.47
CA ARG A 87 12.68 1.79 15.08
C ARG A 87 13.99 2.07 14.33
N ARG A 88 15.11 1.63 14.90
CA ARG A 88 16.43 1.78 14.28
C ARG A 88 16.51 1.08 12.92
N LYS A 89 15.97 -0.13 12.80
CA LYS A 89 15.88 -0.87 11.53
C LYS A 89 15.12 -0.07 10.47
N VAL A 90 14.00 0.56 10.85
CA VAL A 90 13.21 1.41 9.94
C VAL A 90 14.00 2.64 9.51
N GLU A 91 14.66 3.33 10.46
CA GLU A 91 15.51 4.47 10.17
C GLU A 91 16.66 4.14 9.22
N GLU A 92 17.26 2.96 9.35
CA GLU A 92 18.35 2.49 8.50
C GLU A 92 17.88 2.07 7.09
N LYS A 93 16.69 1.47 6.96
CA LYS A 93 16.23 0.85 5.71
C LYS A 93 15.29 1.70 4.88
N ALA A 94 14.40 2.46 5.52
CA ALA A 94 13.33 3.15 4.81
C ALA A 94 13.74 4.51 4.21
N GLY A 95 14.94 4.99 4.50
CA GLY A 95 15.44 6.28 4.00
C GLY A 95 14.88 7.47 4.76
N LEU A 96 13.94 8.23 4.18
CA LEU A 96 13.34 9.39 4.83
C LEU A 96 12.26 8.94 5.82
N VAL A 97 12.41 9.37 7.08
CA VAL A 97 11.46 9.11 8.18
C VAL A 97 10.86 10.42 8.65
N ASP A 98 9.55 10.49 8.75
CA ASP A 98 8.84 11.59 9.38
C ASP A 98 8.61 11.31 10.87
N TYR A 99 9.03 12.27 11.73
CA TYR A 99 8.84 12.18 13.16
C TYR A 99 7.63 13.02 13.60
N TRP A 100 6.63 12.37 14.19
CA TRP A 100 5.42 13.03 14.67
C TRP A 100 5.42 13.19 16.20
N THR A 101 4.72 14.22 16.70
CA THR A 101 4.66 14.57 18.13
C THR A 101 3.30 14.32 18.76
N ASN A 102 2.23 14.51 18.01
CA ASN A 102 0.86 14.31 18.44
C ASN A 102 -0.03 13.94 17.26
N LYS A 103 -1.30 13.67 17.52
CA LYS A 103 -2.25 13.21 16.49
C LYS A 103 -2.41 14.21 15.34
N ASP A 104 -2.50 15.49 15.64
CA ASP A 104 -2.73 16.52 14.62
C ASP A 104 -1.50 16.71 13.74
N ASP A 105 -0.31 16.68 14.34
CA ASP A 105 0.97 16.69 13.61
C ASP A 105 1.11 15.45 12.72
N LEU A 106 0.73 14.27 13.21
CA LEU A 106 0.73 13.04 12.42
C LEU A 106 -0.21 13.15 11.20
N GLN A 107 -1.44 13.65 11.40
CA GLN A 107 -2.40 13.81 10.31
C GLN A 107 -1.87 14.76 9.22
N LEU A 108 -1.28 15.88 9.61
CA LEU A 108 -0.69 16.83 8.67
C LEU A 108 0.48 16.21 7.90
N LYS A 109 1.36 15.49 8.59
CA LYS A 109 2.50 14.81 7.98
C LYS A 109 2.08 13.71 7.00
N ILE A 110 1.08 12.90 7.37
CA ILE A 110 0.52 11.88 6.48
C ILE A 110 -0.01 12.54 5.20
N ALA A 111 -0.82 13.59 5.32
CA ALA A 111 -1.39 14.27 4.16
C ALA A 111 -0.30 14.84 3.23
N ASN A 112 0.70 15.49 3.80
CA ASN A 112 1.80 16.07 3.04
C ASN A 112 2.69 15.00 2.39
N SER A 113 3.08 13.97 3.14
CA SER A 113 3.94 12.89 2.63
C SER A 113 3.24 12.10 1.54
N LEU A 114 1.94 11.80 1.69
CA LEU A 114 1.17 11.12 0.67
C LEU A 114 1.07 11.97 -0.62
N ALA A 115 0.75 13.26 -0.49
CA ALA A 115 0.69 14.18 -1.64
C ALA A 115 2.04 14.28 -2.38
N ASN A 116 3.15 14.30 -1.63
CA ASN A 116 4.49 14.34 -2.21
C ASN A 116 4.85 13.03 -2.91
N VAL A 117 4.58 11.90 -2.27
CA VAL A 117 4.89 10.57 -2.83
C VAL A 117 4.10 10.34 -4.11
N LEU A 118 2.80 10.65 -4.14
CA LEU A 118 1.96 10.52 -5.34
C LEU A 118 2.48 11.39 -6.51
N ARG A 119 3.09 12.52 -6.22
CA ARG A 119 3.66 13.41 -7.23
C ARG A 119 5.04 12.96 -7.72
N GLU A 120 5.90 12.52 -6.80
CA GLU A 120 7.30 12.20 -7.09
C GLU A 120 7.49 10.77 -7.58
N TYR A 121 6.62 9.87 -7.14
CA TYR A 121 6.63 8.45 -7.46
C TYR A 121 5.21 8.00 -7.85
N PRO A 122 4.67 8.49 -8.98
CA PRO A 122 3.37 8.06 -9.46
C PRO A 122 3.38 6.56 -9.72
N THR A 123 2.25 5.91 -9.44
CA THR A 123 2.07 4.49 -9.74
C THR A 123 1.90 4.30 -11.24
N GLU A 124 2.46 3.22 -11.77
CA GLU A 124 2.35 2.89 -13.20
C GLU A 124 0.94 2.39 -13.55
N THR A 125 0.24 1.83 -12.55
CA THR A 125 -1.12 1.32 -12.69
C THR A 125 -2.07 2.11 -11.80
N GLY A 126 -3.26 2.42 -12.28
CA GLY A 126 -4.23 3.20 -11.52
C GLY A 126 -5.61 3.21 -12.15
N TRP A 127 -6.53 3.90 -11.49
CA TRP A 127 -7.88 4.12 -11.99
C TRP A 127 -7.95 5.46 -12.73
N ILE A 128 -8.41 5.43 -13.98
CA ILE A 128 -8.71 6.63 -14.74
C ILE A 128 -10.21 6.86 -14.67
N ARG A 129 -10.62 8.07 -14.26
CA ARG A 129 -12.03 8.47 -14.37
C ARG A 129 -12.31 8.80 -15.83
N ILE A 130 -13.11 7.95 -16.46
CA ILE A 130 -13.59 8.14 -17.84
C ILE A 130 -14.89 8.95 -17.76
N ASP A 131 -14.94 10.11 -18.37
CA ASP A 131 -16.15 10.86 -18.62
C ASP A 131 -16.81 10.44 -19.93
N LYS A 132 -18.01 10.96 -20.21
CA LYS A 132 -18.78 10.58 -21.40
C LYS A 132 -18.10 10.99 -22.72
N ASP A 133 -17.18 11.95 -22.67
CA ASP A 133 -16.48 12.50 -23.82
C ASP A 133 -15.09 11.87 -24.02
N THR A 134 -14.66 11.00 -23.11
CA THR A 134 -13.35 10.34 -23.20
C THR A 134 -13.35 9.29 -24.30
N ASN A 135 -12.54 9.49 -25.31
CA ASN A 135 -12.32 8.49 -26.35
C ASN A 135 -11.42 7.36 -25.83
N VAL A 136 -12.06 6.36 -25.21
CA VAL A 136 -11.38 5.19 -24.61
C VAL A 136 -10.54 4.44 -25.65
N ALA A 137 -11.05 4.30 -26.88
CA ALA A 137 -10.34 3.61 -27.95
C ALA A 137 -9.06 4.36 -28.38
N GLY A 138 -9.12 5.70 -28.43
CA GLY A 138 -7.95 6.53 -28.69
C GLY A 138 -6.91 6.47 -27.58
N PHE A 139 -7.35 6.42 -26.31
CA PHE A 139 -6.47 6.27 -25.16
C PHE A 139 -5.76 4.91 -25.18
N LEU A 140 -6.49 3.82 -25.35
CA LEU A 140 -5.93 2.46 -25.43
C LEU A 140 -4.97 2.29 -26.60
N ASN A 141 -5.25 2.89 -27.77
CA ASN A 141 -4.36 2.83 -28.92
C ASN A 141 -3.06 3.61 -28.67
N ASN A 142 -3.11 4.77 -28.03
CA ASN A 142 -1.91 5.54 -27.67
C ASN A 142 -1.03 4.79 -26.65
N GLU A 143 -1.62 4.11 -25.67
CA GLU A 143 -0.88 3.28 -24.72
C GLU A 143 -0.24 2.07 -25.41
N LEU A 144 -0.94 1.42 -26.35
CA LEU A 144 -0.40 0.31 -27.13
C LEU A 144 0.73 0.75 -28.07
N GLU A 145 0.65 1.95 -28.66
CA GLU A 145 1.71 2.49 -29.52
C GLU A 145 2.95 2.91 -28.71
N ASN A 146 2.76 3.43 -27.49
CA ASN A 146 3.85 3.81 -26.58
C ASN A 146 4.52 2.61 -25.90
N SER A 147 3.83 1.47 -25.79
CA SER A 147 4.35 0.23 -25.22
C SER A 147 5.16 -0.63 -26.19
N HIS A 148 5.44 -0.16 -27.42
CA HIS A 148 6.28 -0.84 -28.40
C HIS A 148 7.78 -0.87 -28.03
N THR A 149 8.06 -1.33 -26.81
CA THR A 149 9.37 -1.89 -26.48
C THR A 149 9.14 -3.26 -25.83
N SER A 150 9.15 -4.31 -26.69
CA SER A 150 9.30 -5.73 -26.35
C SER A 150 8.19 -6.44 -25.57
N VAL A 151 6.97 -6.50 -26.06
CA VAL A 151 6.05 -7.60 -25.72
C VAL A 151 5.94 -8.50 -26.96
N LYS A 152 6.35 -9.76 -26.82
CA LYS A 152 6.17 -10.76 -27.87
C LYS A 152 4.66 -11.00 -28.07
N GLU A 153 4.22 -11.13 -29.31
CA GLU A 153 2.83 -11.33 -29.77
C GLU A 153 2.05 -12.48 -29.08
N THR A 154 2.71 -13.28 -28.25
CA THR A 154 2.11 -14.42 -27.54
C THR A 154 1.41 -14.07 -26.24
N ASP A 155 1.62 -12.87 -25.65
CA ASP A 155 1.09 -12.53 -24.32
C ASP A 155 -0.23 -11.74 -24.36
N THR A 156 -0.65 -11.25 -25.52
CA THR A 156 -1.90 -10.48 -25.67
C THR A 156 -3.16 -11.35 -25.69
N GLU A 157 -3.04 -12.63 -25.96
CA GLU A 157 -4.20 -13.54 -26.07
C GLU A 157 -4.76 -13.97 -24.69
N TYR A 158 -3.99 -13.78 -23.61
CA TYR A 158 -4.38 -14.19 -22.24
C TYR A 158 -4.89 -13.05 -21.34
N LEU A 159 -4.74 -11.80 -21.74
CA LEU A 159 -5.04 -10.67 -20.84
C LEU A 159 -6.50 -10.17 -20.89
N PHE A 160 -7.26 -10.38 -21.97
CA PHE A 160 -8.61 -9.83 -22.12
C PHE A 160 -9.62 -10.70 -22.91
N PRO A 161 -9.83 -11.99 -22.62
CA PRO A 161 -10.89 -12.72 -23.31
C PRO A 161 -12.30 -12.29 -22.90
N ALA A 162 -12.50 -11.78 -21.66
CA ALA A 162 -13.81 -11.43 -21.12
C ALA A 162 -14.34 -10.04 -21.52
N LEU A 163 -13.48 -9.11 -21.90
CA LEU A 163 -13.88 -7.73 -22.26
C LEU A 163 -14.30 -7.57 -23.72
N LYS A 164 -13.86 -8.45 -24.59
CA LYS A 164 -14.16 -8.36 -26.03
C LYS A 164 -15.62 -8.69 -26.34
N ASP A 165 -16.21 -9.64 -25.62
CA ASP A 165 -17.57 -10.10 -25.87
C ASP A 165 -18.63 -9.19 -25.20
N GLU A 166 -18.28 -8.48 -24.10
CA GLU A 166 -19.22 -7.60 -23.38
C GLU A 166 -19.35 -6.20 -24.01
N ILE A 167 -18.33 -5.73 -24.74
CA ILE A 167 -18.35 -4.41 -25.39
C ILE A 167 -19.03 -4.45 -26.74
N LEU A 168 -19.03 -5.60 -27.43
CA LEU A 168 -19.57 -5.73 -28.79
C LEU A 168 -21.03 -6.16 -28.85
N GLU A 169 -21.64 -6.66 -27.77
CA GLU A 169 -23.01 -7.21 -27.77
C GLU A 169 -24.07 -6.37 -27.05
N LYS A 170 -23.79 -5.16 -26.56
CA LYS A 170 -24.85 -4.32 -26.00
C LYS A 170 -25.58 -3.56 -27.09
N PRO A 171 -26.91 -3.83 -27.32
CA PRO A 171 -27.71 -3.04 -28.24
C PRO A 171 -27.79 -1.59 -27.77
N GLN A 172 -27.64 -0.66 -28.68
CA GLN A 172 -27.86 0.77 -28.44
C GLN A 172 -29.30 0.98 -27.96
N VAL A 173 -29.46 1.33 -26.70
CA VAL A 173 -30.76 1.77 -26.19
C VAL A 173 -30.96 3.21 -26.61
N ASN A 174 -31.74 3.43 -27.67
CA ASN A 174 -32.24 4.74 -28.03
C ASN A 174 -33.23 5.21 -26.96
N TYR A 175 -32.87 6.22 -26.20
CA TYR A 175 -33.83 6.96 -25.41
C TYR A 175 -34.47 8.02 -26.33
N ASP A 176 -35.70 7.76 -26.75
CA ASP A 176 -36.59 8.81 -27.30
C ASP A 176 -36.86 9.82 -26.19
N VAL A 177 -36.34 11.02 -26.38
CA VAL A 177 -36.68 12.19 -25.55
C VAL A 177 -37.82 12.91 -26.24
N ASN A 178 -39.04 12.45 -26.02
CA ASN A 178 -40.27 13.21 -26.24
C ASN A 178 -41.36 12.57 -25.38
N ASP A 179 -41.58 13.12 -24.18
CA ASP A 179 -42.86 13.54 -23.57
C ASP A 179 -42.57 14.30 -22.27
#